data_485c713aa82a0c85238fd34831fc5169
#
_entry.id   485c713aa82a0c85238fd34831fc5169
#
_cell.length_a   1.000
_cell.length_b   1.000
_cell.length_c   1.000
_cell.angle_alpha   90.00
_cell.angle_beta   90.00
_cell.angle_gamma   90.00
#
_symmetry.space_group_name_H-M   'P 1'
#
loop_
_entity.id
_entity.type
_entity.pdbx_description
1 polymer ?
#
loop_
_entity_poly.entity_id
_entity_poly.type
_entity_poly.pdbx_seq_one_letter_code
_entity_poly.pdbx_strand_id
1 'polypeptide(L)'
;MNRYVLEGIIRDAQAGKRILCVVPSREVQHIIDQLESASGIALLRRSHGDERVLFTSGGGITFAHARREAMRGHSADIVVIDDVYYLDQMFRLHADLKVIVAAASGEIITYT
;
A
#
# COMPACT_ATOMS: atom_id res chain seq x y z
N MET A 1 -10.53 2.78 3.69
CA MET A 1 -10.03 1.41 3.95
C MET A 1 -10.73 0.86 5.18
N ASN A 2 -11.22 -0.35 5.12
CA ASN A 2 -11.92 -0.91 6.27
C ASN A 2 -10.94 -1.25 7.41
N ARG A 3 -11.49 -1.33 8.62
CA ARG A 3 -10.69 -1.53 9.84
C ARG A 3 -9.88 -2.82 9.83
N TYR A 4 -10.42 -3.89 9.32
CA TYR A 4 -9.74 -5.19 9.32
C TYR A 4 -8.53 -5.20 8.39
N VAL A 5 -8.67 -4.59 7.22
CA VAL A 5 -7.55 -4.43 6.29
C VAL A 5 -6.49 -3.51 6.89
N LEU A 6 -6.92 -2.40 7.47
CA LEU A 6 -6.00 -1.43 8.10
C LEU A 6 -5.19 -2.09 9.22
N GLU A 7 -5.84 -2.80 10.13
CA GLU A 7 -5.16 -3.51 11.21
C GLU A 7 -4.21 -4.59 10.68
N GLY A 8 -4.62 -5.28 9.61
CA GLY A 8 -3.80 -6.31 8.98
C GLY A 8 -2.52 -5.76 8.37
N ILE A 9 -2.60 -4.66 7.63
CA ILE A 9 -1.41 -4.06 7.01
C ILE A 9 -0.47 -3.46 8.06
N ILE A 10 -1.00 -2.90 9.13
CA ILE A 10 -0.16 -2.41 10.24
C ILE A 10 0.62 -3.57 10.85
N ARG A 11 -0.06 -4.66 11.16
CA ARG A 11 0.56 -5.85 11.75
C ARG A 11 1.64 -6.43 10.84
N ASP A 12 1.35 -6.55 9.56
CA ASP A 12 2.29 -7.09 8.59
C ASP A 12 3.52 -6.19 8.42
N ALA A 13 3.32 -4.87 8.38
CA ALA A 13 4.43 -3.92 8.31
C ALA A 13 5.28 -3.95 9.58
N GLN A 14 4.65 -4.08 10.75
CA GLN A 14 5.36 -4.24 12.02
C GLN A 14 6.17 -5.55 12.07
N ALA A 15 5.78 -6.54 11.29
CA ALA A 15 6.49 -7.81 11.15
C ALA A 15 7.57 -7.77 10.05
N GLY A 16 7.81 -6.64 9.43
CA GLY A 16 8.87 -6.45 8.44
C GLY A 16 8.43 -6.57 6.99
N LYS A 17 7.14 -6.71 6.71
CA LYS A 17 6.64 -6.81 5.34
C LYS A 17 6.48 -5.44 4.69
N ARG A 18 6.65 -5.42 3.37
CA ARG A 18 6.48 -4.22 2.55
C ARG A 18 5.11 -4.28 1.88
N ILE A 19 4.32 -3.26 2.11
CA ILE A 19 2.94 -3.20 1.63
C ILE A 19 2.79 -2.00 0.70
N LEU A 20 2.22 -2.23 -0.47
CA LEU A 20 1.83 -1.18 -1.41
C LEU A 20 0.32 -1.05 -1.38
N CYS A 21 -0.16 0.14 -1.02
CA CYS A 21 -1.59 0.47 -1.05
C CYS A 21 -1.92 1.23 -2.32
N VAL A 22 -2.80 0.69 -3.13
CA VAL A 22 -3.30 1.33 -4.35
C VAL A 22 -4.71 1.83 -4.07
N VAL A 23 -4.79 3.13 -3.80
CA VAL A 23 -6.04 3.78 -3.36
C VAL A 23 -6.18 5.13 -4.08
N PRO A 24 -7.39 5.68 -4.15
CA PRO A 24 -7.58 7.04 -4.67
C PRO A 24 -6.77 8.05 -3.86
N SER A 25 -6.17 9.02 -4.55
CA SER A 25 -5.31 10.01 -3.90
C SER A 25 -5.99 10.77 -2.77
N ARG A 26 -7.31 11.00 -2.89
CA ARG A 26 -8.09 11.69 -1.84
C ARG A 26 -8.18 10.93 -0.53
N GLU A 27 -7.92 9.61 -0.54
CA GLU A 27 -8.01 8.78 0.67
C GLU A 27 -6.66 8.61 1.38
N VAL A 28 -5.55 8.91 0.72
CA VAL A 28 -4.22 8.65 1.23
C VAL A 28 -3.99 9.33 2.58
N GLN A 29 -4.26 10.63 2.67
CA GLN A 29 -4.03 11.38 3.93
C GLN A 29 -4.90 10.88 5.07
N HIS A 30 -6.13 10.49 4.77
CA HIS A 30 -7.03 9.92 5.76
C HIS A 30 -6.51 8.59 6.30
N ILE A 31 -5.97 7.74 5.43
CA ILE A 31 -5.38 6.47 5.84
C ILE A 31 -4.12 6.72 6.68
N ILE A 32 -3.27 7.65 6.28
CA ILE A 32 -2.07 8.01 7.05
C ILE A 32 -2.44 8.52 8.44
N ASP A 33 -3.49 9.32 8.56
CA ASP A 33 -3.98 9.77 9.86
C ASP A 33 -4.35 8.59 10.78
N GLN A 34 -4.92 7.55 10.22
CA GLN A 34 -5.25 6.34 10.97
C GLN A 34 -4.00 5.52 11.34
N LEU A 35 -2.95 5.57 10.53
CA LEU A 35 -1.69 4.86 10.77
C LEU A 35 -0.81 5.55 11.80
N GLU A 36 -0.98 6.84 11.99
CA GLU A 36 -0.09 7.71 12.76
C GLU A 36 0.11 7.24 14.21
N SER A 37 -0.91 6.61 14.80
CA SER A 37 -0.86 6.10 16.17
C SER A 37 -0.27 4.70 16.31
N ALA A 38 0.06 4.04 15.20
CA ALA A 38 0.65 2.70 15.25
C ALA A 38 2.03 2.73 15.91
N SER A 39 2.37 1.68 16.63
CA SER A 39 3.68 1.58 17.27
C SER A 39 4.76 1.14 16.28
N GLY A 40 5.99 1.55 16.53
CA GLY A 40 7.15 1.13 15.74
C GLY A 40 7.38 1.91 14.46
N ILE A 41 6.79 3.10 14.32
CA ILE A 41 7.02 3.96 13.16
C ILE A 41 8.39 4.62 13.28
N ALA A 42 9.22 4.44 12.25
CA ALA A 42 10.52 5.09 12.14
C ALA A 42 10.46 6.37 11.31
N LEU A 43 9.60 6.42 10.30
CA LEU A 43 9.45 7.57 9.41
C LEU A 43 8.03 7.62 8.87
N LEU A 44 7.44 8.81 8.87
CA LEU A 44 6.13 9.05 8.26
C LEU A 44 6.27 10.23 7.30
N ARG A 45 5.97 10.02 6.03
CA ARG A 45 5.98 11.07 5.00
C ARG A 45 4.59 11.29 4.45
N ARG A 46 4.21 12.56 4.37
CA ARG A 46 2.91 13.00 3.84
C ARG A 46 3.03 13.77 2.54
N SER A 47 4.22 13.85 1.96
CA SER A 47 4.46 14.61 0.72
C SER A 47 3.71 14.00 -0.45
N HIS A 48 2.99 14.83 -1.19
CA HIS A 48 2.23 14.38 -2.36
C HIS A 48 3.12 13.65 -3.36
N GLY A 49 2.72 12.42 -3.70
CA GLY A 49 3.50 11.56 -4.58
C GLY A 49 4.57 10.72 -3.88
N ASP A 50 4.81 10.95 -2.59
CA ASP A 50 5.81 10.23 -1.80
C ASP A 50 5.27 9.93 -0.40
N GLU A 51 4.00 9.56 -0.32
CA GLU A 51 3.39 9.19 0.96
C GLU A 51 3.81 7.78 1.36
N ARG A 52 4.37 7.66 2.56
CA ARG A 52 4.80 6.36 3.08
C ARG A 52 5.00 6.37 4.58
N VAL A 53 4.87 5.20 5.16
CA VAL A 53 5.15 4.96 6.58
C VAL A 53 6.15 3.82 6.67
N LEU A 54 7.30 4.08 7.24
CA LEU A 54 8.35 3.07 7.46
C LEU A 54 8.39 2.68 8.92
N PHE A 55 8.57 1.39 9.17
CA PHE A 55 8.61 0.83 10.52
C PHE A 55 10.02 0.42 10.90
N THR A 56 10.29 0.42 12.19
CA THR A 56 11.59 -0.01 12.74
C THR A 56 11.88 -1.48 12.45
N SER A 57 10.85 -2.27 12.15
CA SER A 57 10.96 -3.67 11.73
C SER A 57 11.66 -3.87 10.37
N GLY A 58 11.82 -2.80 9.60
CA GLY A 58 12.24 -2.85 8.20
C GLY A 58 11.06 -2.93 7.23
N GLY A 59 9.85 -3.13 7.72
CA GLY A 59 8.64 -3.09 6.92
C GLY A 59 8.17 -1.67 6.62
N GLY A 60 7.17 -1.55 5.77
CA GLY A 60 6.62 -0.26 5.43
C GLY A 60 5.32 -0.34 4.66
N ILE A 61 4.63 0.79 4.61
CA ILE A 61 3.40 0.99 3.85
C ILE A 61 3.64 2.15 2.92
N THR A 62 3.57 1.89 1.61
CA THR A 62 3.76 2.90 0.56
C THR A 62 2.43 3.05 -0.19
N PHE A 63 2.13 4.26 -0.59
CA PHE A 63 0.90 4.56 -1.31
C PHE A 63 1.21 4.87 -2.77
N ALA A 64 0.40 4.32 -3.67
CA ALA A 64 0.49 4.60 -5.09
C ALA A 64 -0.91 4.87 -5.64
N HIS A 65 -0.97 5.76 -6.61
CA HIS A 65 -2.18 6.00 -7.37
C HIS A 65 -2.26 5.00 -8.52
N ALA A 66 -3.45 4.79 -9.07
CA ALA A 66 -3.65 3.86 -10.17
C ALA A 66 -3.13 4.41 -11.51
N ARG A 67 -1.94 4.96 -11.51
CA ARG A 67 -1.23 5.36 -12.73
C ARG A 67 -0.09 4.42 -12.95
N ARG A 68 0.07 3.97 -14.20
CA ARG A 68 1.11 3.02 -14.57
C ARG A 68 2.51 3.49 -14.17
N GLU A 69 2.79 4.78 -14.35
CA GLU A 69 4.08 5.36 -13.99
C GLU A 69 4.33 5.33 -12.49
N ALA A 70 3.30 5.57 -11.70
CA ALA A 70 3.40 5.55 -10.23
C ALA A 70 3.66 4.14 -9.69
N MET A 71 3.30 3.10 -10.45
CA MET A 71 3.50 1.71 -10.06
C MET A 71 4.89 1.19 -10.37
N ARG A 72 5.62 1.85 -11.27
CA ARG A 72 6.95 1.41 -11.68
C ARG A 72 7.96 1.60 -10.57
N GLY A 73 8.87 0.66 -10.44
CA GLY A 73 9.95 0.70 -9.46
C GLY A 73 9.54 0.28 -8.06
N HIS A 74 8.26 0.01 -7.82
CA HIS A 74 7.82 -0.55 -6.55
C HIS A 74 8.08 -2.05 -6.49
N SER A 75 8.47 -2.53 -5.32
CA SER A 75 8.43 -3.94 -5.00
C SER A 75 7.71 -4.09 -3.67
N ALA A 76 6.88 -5.11 -3.55
CA ALA A 76 6.07 -5.30 -2.36
C ALA A 76 5.84 -6.77 -2.08
N ASP A 77 5.70 -7.09 -0.81
CA ASP A 77 5.29 -8.43 -0.38
C ASP A 77 3.78 -8.58 -0.50
N ILE A 78 3.05 -7.49 -0.27
CA ILE A 78 1.59 -7.45 -0.34
C ILE A 78 1.16 -6.18 -1.06
N VAL A 79 0.21 -6.31 -1.98
CA VAL A 79 -0.47 -5.16 -2.60
C VAL A 79 -1.92 -5.16 -2.13
N VAL A 80 -2.36 -4.04 -1.59
CA VAL A 80 -3.74 -3.84 -1.11
C VAL A 80 -4.41 -2.81 -2.01
N ILE A 81 -5.55 -3.16 -2.58
CA ILE A 81 -6.23 -2.36 -3.59
C ILE A 81 -7.67 -2.10 -3.18
N ASP A 82 -8.10 -0.84 -3.29
CA ASP A 82 -9.51 -0.48 -3.20
C ASP A 82 -10.28 -1.17 -4.34
N ASP A 83 -11.29 -1.97 -4.00
CA ASP A 83 -12.00 -2.82 -4.94
C ASP A 83 -12.70 -2.03 -6.04
N VAL A 84 -13.35 -0.94 -5.69
CA VAL A 84 -14.02 -0.06 -6.66
C VAL A 84 -12.99 0.55 -7.61
N TYR A 85 -11.87 1.00 -7.07
CA TYR A 85 -10.79 1.60 -7.83
C TYR A 85 -10.13 0.58 -8.77
N TYR A 86 -9.96 -0.64 -8.30
CA TYR A 86 -9.41 -1.74 -9.08
C TYR A 86 -10.31 -2.09 -10.27
N LEU A 87 -11.63 -2.16 -10.05
CA LEU A 87 -12.58 -2.46 -11.13
C LEU A 87 -12.51 -1.45 -12.27
N ASP A 88 -12.33 -0.16 -11.94
CA ASP A 88 -12.18 0.88 -12.96
C ASP A 88 -10.88 0.77 -13.75
N GLN A 89 -9.84 0.21 -13.15
CA GLN A 89 -8.48 0.20 -13.69
C GLN A 89 -7.94 -1.20 -13.98
N MET A 90 -8.73 -2.25 -13.81
CA MET A 90 -8.27 -3.64 -13.80
C MET A 90 -7.42 -4.05 -15.00
N PHE A 91 -7.78 -3.59 -16.20
CA PHE A 91 -7.03 -3.95 -17.41
C PHE A 91 -5.66 -3.27 -17.49
N ARG A 92 -5.52 -2.11 -16.85
CA ARG A 92 -4.29 -1.33 -16.87
C ARG A 92 -3.33 -1.75 -15.77
N LEU A 93 -3.87 -2.12 -14.61
CA LEU A 93 -3.08 -2.34 -13.40
C LEU A 93 -2.68 -3.79 -13.16
N HIS A 94 -3.50 -4.74 -13.61
CA HIS A 94 -3.33 -6.13 -13.21
C HIS A 94 -1.95 -6.71 -13.57
N ALA A 95 -1.48 -6.44 -14.77
CA ALA A 95 -0.17 -6.92 -15.22
C ALA A 95 0.97 -6.28 -14.42
N ASP A 96 0.89 -4.96 -14.16
CA ASP A 96 1.90 -4.24 -13.40
C ASP A 96 1.95 -4.71 -11.94
N LEU A 97 0.79 -4.96 -11.34
CA LEU A 97 0.70 -5.48 -9.98
C LEU A 97 1.29 -6.88 -9.84
N LYS A 98 1.05 -7.75 -10.83
CA LYS A 98 1.64 -9.09 -10.84
C LYS A 98 3.17 -9.04 -10.88
N VAL A 99 3.74 -8.12 -11.64
CA VAL A 99 5.19 -7.94 -11.71
C VAL A 99 5.74 -7.48 -10.36
N ILE A 100 5.06 -6.53 -9.70
CA ILE A 100 5.48 -5.99 -8.40
C ILE A 100 5.54 -7.08 -7.34
N VAL A 101 4.51 -7.91 -7.23
CA VAL A 101 4.45 -8.94 -6.18
C VAL A 101 5.21 -10.20 -6.55
N ALA A 102 5.36 -10.52 -7.84
CA ALA A 102 6.06 -11.72 -8.27
C ALA A 102 7.52 -11.75 -7.81
N ALA A 103 8.18 -10.59 -7.78
CA ALA A 103 9.56 -10.47 -7.32
C ALA A 103 9.75 -10.87 -5.85
N ALA A 104 8.70 -10.77 -5.04
CA ALA A 104 8.73 -11.06 -3.61
C ALA A 104 7.89 -12.28 -3.23
N SER A 105 7.33 -13.00 -4.20
CA SER A 105 6.39 -14.10 -3.96
C SER A 105 5.18 -13.67 -3.11
N GLY A 106 4.76 -12.44 -3.30
CA GLY A 106 3.72 -11.81 -2.49
C GLY A 106 2.30 -12.07 -2.96
N GLU A 107 1.37 -11.37 -2.37
CA GLU A 107 -0.07 -11.52 -2.63
C GLU A 107 -0.74 -10.18 -2.96
N ILE A 108 -1.88 -10.27 -3.65
CA ILE A 108 -2.72 -9.11 -3.96
C ILE A 108 -4.03 -9.28 -3.18
N ILE A 109 -4.37 -8.25 -2.41
CA ILE A 109 -5.59 -8.21 -1.59
C ILE A 109 -6.46 -7.06 -2.07
N THR A 110 -7.73 -7.35 -2.36
CA THR A 110 -8.73 -6.32 -2.66
C THR A 110 -9.67 -6.15 -1.47
N TYR A 111 -10.20 -4.95 -1.28
CA TYR A 111 -11.15 -4.65 -0.22
C TYR A 111 -12.23 -3.68 -0.70
N THR A 112 -13.32 -3.69 -0.04
CA THR A 112 -14.43 -2.74 -0.28
C THR A 112 -14.58 -1.76 0.87
#